data_f4b169a70816a802aefac0d2194d09ae
#
_entry.id   f4b169a70816a802aefac0d2194d09ae
#
_cell.length_a   1.000
_cell.length_b   1.000
_cell.length_c   1.000
_cell.angle_alpha   90.00
_cell.angle_beta   90.00
_cell.angle_gamma   90.00
#
_symmetry.space_group_name_H-M   'P 1'
#
loop_
_entity.id
_entity.type
_entity.pdbx_description
1 polymer ?
#
loop_
_entity_poly.entity_id
_entity_poly.type
_entity_poly.pdbx_seq_one_letter_code
_entity_poly.pdbx_strand_id
1 'polypeptide(L)'
;MSTDRYTSPLSERYASKEMQYIFSPEMKFRTWRRLWIALAETEKELGLDITQEQIDELKAHKDDINFEVAKEREKLVRHDVMSHVYAYGVQCPKAKGIIHLGATSCYVGDNTDIILMSEALKLVRKKLINVIAELAKFADRYKNLPTLAFTHFQPAQPTTVGKRATLWTQEFLMDLEDLDYVLGSLKLLLSLIHI
;
A
#
# COMPACT_ATOMS: atom_id res chain seq x y z
N MET A 1 4.38 12.60 25.77
CA MET A 1 3.35 12.63 24.69
C MET A 1 2.17 13.39 25.22
N SER A 2 1.54 14.22 24.40
CA SER A 2 0.32 14.95 24.80
C SER A 2 -0.81 13.95 25.00
N THR A 3 -1.55 14.08 26.12
CA THR A 3 -2.69 13.20 26.43
C THR A 3 -4.04 13.81 26.06
N ASP A 4 -4.01 14.97 25.40
CA ASP A 4 -5.17 15.77 24.99
C ASP A 4 -5.50 15.60 23.49
N ARG A 5 -4.85 14.66 22.80
CA ARG A 5 -5.07 14.34 21.38
C ARG A 5 -5.34 12.87 21.18
N TYR A 6 -6.21 12.60 20.24
CA TYR A 6 -6.46 11.22 19.82
C TYR A 6 -5.21 10.62 19.18
N THR A 7 -4.86 9.41 19.59
CA THR A 7 -3.83 8.57 18.98
C THR A 7 -4.44 7.23 18.59
N SER A 8 -4.00 6.69 17.44
CA SER A 8 -4.54 5.42 16.97
C SER A 8 -3.80 4.24 17.62
N PRO A 9 -4.51 3.34 18.33
CA PRO A 9 -3.89 2.13 18.87
C PRO A 9 -3.36 1.20 17.76
N LEU A 10 -3.87 1.30 16.56
CA LEU A 10 -3.36 0.54 15.40
C LEU A 10 -1.90 0.93 15.11
N SER A 11 -1.60 2.23 15.07
CA SER A 11 -0.23 2.71 14.83
C SER A 11 0.69 2.48 16.03
N GLU A 12 0.21 2.69 17.27
CA GLU A 12 1.06 2.65 18.45
C GLU A 12 1.35 1.24 18.95
N ARG A 13 0.40 0.29 18.82
CA ARG A 13 0.48 -1.02 19.45
C ARG A 13 0.53 -2.18 18.46
N TYR A 14 -0.20 -2.10 17.36
CA TYR A 14 -0.48 -3.28 16.54
C TYR A 14 0.21 -3.27 15.17
N ALA A 15 0.39 -2.11 14.54
CA ALA A 15 1.04 -2.03 13.25
C ALA A 15 2.56 -2.20 13.36
N SER A 16 3.13 -3.03 12.49
CA SER A 16 4.58 -3.12 12.34
C SER A 16 5.15 -1.82 11.74
N LYS A 17 6.45 -1.59 11.88
CA LYS A 17 7.11 -0.42 11.30
C LYS A 17 6.96 -0.38 9.77
N GLU A 18 7.01 -1.55 9.12
CA GLU A 18 6.81 -1.65 7.67
C GLU A 18 5.39 -1.21 7.27
N MET A 19 4.36 -1.67 8.02
CA MET A 19 2.97 -1.28 7.74
C MET A 19 2.74 0.22 7.98
N GLN A 20 3.32 0.78 9.04
CA GLN A 20 3.26 2.21 9.32
C GLN A 20 3.94 3.05 8.22
N TYR A 21 5.08 2.58 7.69
CA TYR A 21 5.76 3.24 6.60
C TYR A 21 4.93 3.25 5.31
N ILE A 22 4.28 2.14 4.96
CA ILE A 22 3.41 2.05 3.77
C ILE A 22 2.34 3.14 3.79
N PHE A 23 1.73 3.43 4.94
CA PHE A 23 0.71 4.47 5.09
C PHE A 23 1.25 5.82 5.57
N SER A 24 2.55 6.03 5.52
CA SER A 24 3.15 7.30 5.91
C SER A 24 3.00 8.38 4.85
N PRO A 25 3.00 9.67 5.25
CA PRO A 25 3.07 10.78 4.29
C PRO A 25 4.26 10.69 3.33
N GLU A 26 5.39 10.20 3.81
CA GLU A 26 6.58 10.02 2.98
C GLU A 26 6.32 9.05 1.82
N MET A 27 5.77 7.87 2.09
CA MET A 27 5.44 6.89 1.05
C MET A 27 4.34 7.41 0.12
N LYS A 28 3.32 8.09 0.67
CA LYS A 28 2.25 8.72 -0.11
C LYS A 28 2.81 9.70 -1.15
N PHE A 29 3.59 10.68 -0.74
CA PHE A 29 4.04 11.74 -1.64
C PHE A 29 5.18 11.32 -2.56
N ARG A 30 6.00 10.35 -2.18
CA ARG A 30 6.93 9.68 -3.10
C ARG A 30 6.17 8.95 -4.21
N THR A 31 5.06 8.30 -3.89
CA THR A 31 4.21 7.64 -4.89
C THR A 31 3.58 8.65 -5.84
N TRP A 32 3.13 9.81 -5.35
CA TRP A 32 2.65 10.90 -6.23
C TRP A 32 3.70 11.32 -7.24
N ARG A 33 4.95 11.53 -6.82
CA ARG A 33 6.04 11.90 -7.73
C ARG A 33 6.33 10.83 -8.77
N ARG A 34 6.29 9.56 -8.39
CA ARG A 34 6.42 8.44 -9.34
C ARG A 34 5.29 8.42 -10.37
N LEU A 35 4.06 8.68 -9.95
CA LEU A 35 2.92 8.77 -10.85
C LEU A 35 3.04 9.96 -11.81
N TRP A 36 3.50 11.12 -11.36
CA TRP A 36 3.75 12.26 -12.25
C TRP A 36 4.89 12.01 -13.25
N ILE A 37 5.93 11.29 -12.85
CA ILE A 37 6.98 10.87 -13.77
C ILE A 37 6.43 9.91 -14.82
N ALA A 38 5.67 8.89 -14.42
CA ALA A 38 5.05 7.94 -15.35
C ALA A 38 4.08 8.64 -16.32
N LEU A 39 3.32 9.63 -15.83
CA LEU A 39 2.45 10.46 -16.66
C LEU A 39 3.27 11.19 -17.75
N ALA A 40 4.31 11.92 -17.35
CA ALA A 40 5.16 12.67 -18.28
C ALA A 40 5.89 11.77 -19.29
N GLU A 41 6.34 10.58 -18.87
CA GLU A 41 6.94 9.58 -19.78
C GLU A 41 5.92 9.11 -20.83
N THR A 42 4.72 8.75 -20.40
CA THR A 42 3.66 8.28 -21.31
C THR A 42 3.17 9.39 -22.24
N GLU A 43 3.01 10.60 -21.74
CA GLU A 43 2.63 11.76 -22.56
C GLU A 43 3.68 12.07 -23.63
N LYS A 44 4.97 11.96 -23.30
CA LYS A 44 6.06 12.06 -24.28
C LYS A 44 5.98 10.97 -25.34
N GLU A 45 5.74 9.72 -24.95
CA GLU A 45 5.57 8.60 -25.88
C GLU A 45 4.38 8.82 -26.83
N LEU A 46 3.33 9.48 -26.36
CA LEU A 46 2.16 9.87 -27.15
C LEU A 46 2.39 11.09 -28.06
N GLY A 47 3.58 11.70 -28.03
CA GLY A 47 3.99 12.79 -28.91
C GLY A 47 3.74 14.19 -28.38
N LEU A 48 3.46 14.36 -27.07
CA LEU A 48 3.45 15.68 -26.46
C LEU A 48 4.87 16.26 -26.40
N ASP A 49 4.96 17.59 -26.44
CA ASP A 49 6.25 18.31 -26.39
C ASP A 49 6.84 18.30 -24.98
N ILE A 50 7.30 17.12 -24.57
CA ILE A 50 7.96 16.87 -23.28
C ILE A 50 9.38 16.39 -23.56
N THR A 51 10.37 17.11 -23.03
CA THR A 51 11.78 16.80 -23.24
C THR A 51 12.29 15.73 -22.28
N GLN A 52 13.34 15.00 -22.67
CA GLN A 52 14.00 14.06 -21.80
C GLN A 52 14.61 14.76 -20.57
N GLU A 53 15.13 15.96 -20.76
CA GLU A 53 15.72 16.77 -19.69
C GLU A 53 14.70 17.09 -18.57
N GLN A 54 13.45 17.38 -18.94
CA GLN A 54 12.36 17.59 -17.97
C GLN A 54 12.07 16.32 -17.16
N ILE A 55 11.98 15.18 -17.83
CA ILE A 55 11.75 13.89 -17.15
C ILE A 55 12.92 13.53 -16.23
N ASP A 56 14.15 13.75 -16.66
CA ASP A 56 15.35 13.46 -15.86
C ASP A 56 15.43 14.37 -14.62
N GLU A 57 15.02 15.64 -14.74
CA GLU A 57 14.90 16.57 -13.61
C GLU A 57 13.88 16.06 -12.58
N LEU A 58 12.69 15.62 -13.04
CA LEU A 58 11.69 14.99 -12.14
C LEU A 58 12.27 13.77 -11.44
N LYS A 59 12.92 12.88 -12.18
CA LYS A 59 13.53 11.65 -11.60
C LYS A 59 14.58 11.97 -10.56
N ALA A 60 15.38 13.01 -10.75
CA ALA A 60 16.42 13.42 -9.80
C ALA A 60 15.85 13.81 -8.43
N HIS A 61 14.66 14.39 -8.39
CA HIS A 61 14.01 14.88 -7.17
C HIS A 61 12.82 14.03 -6.70
N LYS A 62 12.64 12.81 -7.21
CA LYS A 62 11.47 11.97 -6.90
C LYS A 62 11.33 11.58 -5.42
N ASP A 63 12.44 11.46 -4.71
CA ASP A 63 12.48 11.01 -3.31
C ASP A 63 12.78 12.15 -2.32
N ASP A 64 13.00 13.36 -2.80
CA ASP A 64 13.40 14.54 -2.05
C ASP A 64 12.18 15.46 -1.79
N ILE A 65 11.28 15.03 -0.91
CA ILE A 65 10.02 15.75 -0.66
C ILE A 65 10.22 16.96 0.24
N ASN A 66 9.94 18.17 -0.27
CA ASN A 66 9.93 19.38 0.53
C ASN A 66 8.55 19.60 1.16
N PHE A 67 8.32 18.99 2.33
CA PHE A 67 7.07 19.05 3.07
C PHE A 67 6.72 20.49 3.53
N GLU A 68 7.72 21.28 3.91
CA GLU A 68 7.47 22.64 4.42
C GLU A 68 6.96 23.56 3.31
N VAL A 69 7.55 23.50 2.11
CA VAL A 69 7.06 24.29 0.96
C VAL A 69 5.65 23.87 0.57
N ALA A 70 5.37 22.56 0.56
CA ALA A 70 4.02 22.05 0.27
C ALA A 70 3.00 22.56 1.30
N LYS A 71 3.32 22.45 2.59
CA LYS A 71 2.47 22.88 3.70
C LYS A 71 2.17 24.38 3.66
N GLU A 72 3.19 25.22 3.44
CA GLU A 72 2.99 26.66 3.33
C GLU A 72 2.13 27.03 2.11
N ARG A 73 2.34 26.33 0.98
CA ARG A 73 1.50 26.52 -0.21
C ARG A 73 0.05 26.10 0.02
N GLU A 74 -0.18 25.01 0.75
CA GLU A 74 -1.51 24.50 1.06
C GLU A 74 -2.33 25.47 1.89
N LYS A 75 -1.73 26.20 2.82
CA LYS A 75 -2.41 27.30 3.56
C LYS A 75 -3.02 28.35 2.64
N LEU A 76 -2.39 28.61 1.49
CA LEU A 76 -2.82 29.61 0.53
C LEU A 76 -3.88 29.07 -0.44
N VAL A 77 -3.64 27.88 -1.02
CA VAL A 77 -4.49 27.34 -2.09
C VAL A 77 -5.54 26.35 -1.60
N ARG A 78 -5.41 25.85 -0.36
CA ARG A 78 -6.31 24.86 0.27
C ARG A 78 -6.56 23.62 -0.59
N HIS A 79 -5.50 23.13 -1.23
CA HIS A 79 -5.54 22.00 -2.12
C HIS A 79 -4.20 21.26 -2.06
N ASP A 80 -4.19 20.05 -1.51
CA ASP A 80 -3.02 19.24 -1.25
C ASP A 80 -2.23 18.88 -2.52
N VAL A 81 -2.92 18.37 -3.56
CA VAL A 81 -2.27 17.99 -4.83
C VAL A 81 -1.57 19.20 -5.46
N MET A 82 -2.27 20.34 -5.58
CA MET A 82 -1.68 21.55 -6.18
C MET A 82 -0.54 22.13 -5.34
N SER A 83 -0.55 21.90 -4.03
CA SER A 83 0.53 22.31 -3.13
C SER A 83 1.79 21.47 -3.36
N HIS A 84 1.63 20.18 -3.55
CA HIS A 84 2.74 19.28 -3.89
C HIS A 84 3.23 19.44 -5.34
N VAL A 85 2.34 19.75 -6.30
CA VAL A 85 2.75 20.17 -7.67
C VAL A 85 3.64 21.41 -7.60
N TYR A 86 3.24 22.41 -6.82
CA TYR A 86 4.05 23.61 -6.62
C TYR A 86 5.39 23.31 -5.97
N ALA A 87 5.41 22.55 -4.88
CA ALA A 87 6.65 22.19 -4.17
C ALA A 87 7.62 21.41 -5.06
N TYR A 88 7.10 20.51 -5.90
CA TYR A 88 7.90 19.77 -6.86
C TYR A 88 8.42 20.68 -7.99
N GLY A 89 7.57 21.58 -8.49
CA GLY A 89 7.97 22.56 -9.51
C GLY A 89 9.03 23.58 -9.05
N VAL A 90 9.12 23.87 -7.74
CA VAL A 90 10.22 24.69 -7.17
C VAL A 90 11.55 23.95 -7.29
N GLN A 91 11.56 22.64 -7.10
CA GLN A 91 12.76 21.79 -7.24
C GLN A 91 13.08 21.47 -8.71
N CYS A 92 12.06 21.47 -9.57
CA CYS A 92 12.16 21.09 -10.98
C CYS A 92 11.70 22.25 -11.90
N PRO A 93 12.47 23.36 -12.02
CA PRO A 93 12.05 24.54 -12.77
C PRO A 93 11.81 24.28 -14.25
N LYS A 94 12.55 23.39 -14.90
CA LYS A 94 12.38 23.03 -16.31
C LYS A 94 11.13 22.19 -16.54
N ALA A 95 10.81 21.31 -15.60
CA ALA A 95 9.65 20.42 -15.68
C ALA A 95 8.37 21.01 -15.07
N LYS A 96 8.43 22.18 -14.44
CA LYS A 96 7.31 22.78 -13.70
C LYS A 96 6.00 22.82 -14.48
N GLY A 97 6.07 23.06 -15.80
CA GLY A 97 4.88 23.20 -16.64
C GLY A 97 4.21 21.88 -17.03
N ILE A 98 4.90 20.75 -16.85
CA ILE A 98 4.40 19.42 -17.25
C ILE A 98 3.99 18.55 -16.06
N ILE A 99 4.26 18.99 -14.82
CA ILE A 99 3.83 18.24 -13.64
C ILE A 99 2.29 18.22 -13.59
N HIS A 100 1.70 17.04 -13.54
CA HIS A 100 0.26 16.85 -13.47
C HIS A 100 -0.51 17.34 -14.72
N LEU A 101 0.14 17.38 -15.86
CA LEU A 101 -0.46 17.82 -17.12
C LEU A 101 -1.61 16.87 -17.50
N GLY A 102 -2.76 17.41 -17.90
CA GLY A 102 -3.91 16.62 -18.35
C GLY A 102 -4.59 15.72 -17.31
N ALA A 103 -4.06 15.61 -16.10
CA ALA A 103 -4.59 14.74 -15.06
C ALA A 103 -5.50 15.48 -14.07
N THR A 104 -6.39 14.74 -13.40
CA THR A 104 -7.17 15.23 -12.26
C THR A 104 -6.48 14.88 -10.95
N SER A 105 -6.89 15.52 -9.84
CA SER A 105 -6.34 15.23 -8.50
C SER A 105 -6.45 13.75 -8.13
N CYS A 106 -7.51 13.07 -8.57
CA CYS A 106 -7.73 11.64 -8.33
C CYS A 106 -6.69 10.75 -9.02
N TYR A 107 -6.03 11.23 -10.08
CA TYR A 107 -4.96 10.46 -10.70
C TYR A 107 -3.88 10.08 -9.68
N VAL A 108 -3.38 11.03 -8.91
CA VAL A 108 -2.38 10.73 -7.89
C VAL A 108 -3.00 10.25 -6.58
N GLY A 109 -4.15 10.78 -6.17
CA GLY A 109 -4.82 10.40 -4.93
C GLY A 109 -5.24 8.93 -4.93
N ASP A 110 -6.17 8.58 -5.79
CA ASP A 110 -6.81 7.26 -5.80
C ASP A 110 -5.83 6.16 -6.24
N ASN A 111 -4.96 6.44 -7.22
CA ASN A 111 -3.94 5.48 -7.63
C ASN A 111 -2.92 5.22 -6.52
N THR A 112 -2.54 6.23 -5.76
CA THR A 112 -1.68 6.04 -4.60
C THR A 112 -2.35 5.16 -3.56
N ASP A 113 -3.61 5.39 -3.24
CA ASP A 113 -4.34 4.57 -2.28
C ASP A 113 -4.37 3.09 -2.72
N ILE A 114 -4.62 2.82 -4.00
CA ILE A 114 -4.59 1.46 -4.55
C ILE A 114 -3.18 0.86 -4.46
N ILE A 115 -2.13 1.62 -4.79
CA ILE A 115 -0.74 1.16 -4.68
C ILE A 115 -0.38 0.86 -3.22
N LEU A 116 -0.70 1.74 -2.29
CA LEU A 116 -0.42 1.53 -0.86
C LEU A 116 -1.20 0.34 -0.30
N MET A 117 -2.48 0.18 -0.66
CA MET A 117 -3.27 -1.02 -0.30
C MET A 117 -2.64 -2.28 -0.87
N SER A 118 -2.19 -2.27 -2.12
CA SER A 118 -1.49 -3.41 -2.72
C SER A 118 -0.22 -3.78 -1.95
N GLU A 119 0.61 -2.80 -1.60
CA GLU A 119 1.83 -3.05 -0.83
C GLU A 119 1.52 -3.57 0.60
N ALA A 120 0.47 -3.05 1.24
CA ALA A 120 0.01 -3.52 2.53
C ALA A 120 -0.51 -4.97 2.46
N LEU A 121 -1.30 -5.31 1.44
CA LEU A 121 -1.79 -6.68 1.21
C LEU A 121 -0.64 -7.65 0.91
N LYS A 122 0.37 -7.23 0.14
CA LYS A 122 1.59 -8.04 -0.08
C LYS A 122 2.34 -8.33 1.21
N LEU A 123 2.41 -7.36 2.13
CA LEU A 123 3.01 -7.57 3.44
C LEU A 123 2.21 -8.55 4.28
N VAL A 124 0.87 -8.45 4.30
CA VAL A 124 -0.03 -9.41 4.96
C VAL A 124 0.14 -10.80 4.35
N ARG A 125 0.13 -10.90 3.03
CA ARG A 125 0.36 -12.16 2.30
C ARG A 125 1.65 -12.86 2.73
N LYS A 126 2.75 -12.11 2.81
CA LYS A 126 4.04 -12.66 3.27
C LYS A 126 3.95 -13.24 4.68
N LYS A 127 3.27 -12.53 5.59
CA LYS A 127 3.07 -13.00 6.97
C LYS A 127 2.16 -14.23 7.02
N LEU A 128 1.10 -14.25 6.24
CA LEU A 128 0.16 -15.38 6.14
C LEU A 128 0.86 -16.65 5.64
N ILE A 129 1.68 -16.56 4.59
CA ILE A 129 2.50 -17.69 4.10
C ILE A 129 3.40 -18.24 5.21
N ASN A 130 4.03 -17.37 6.00
CA ASN A 130 4.87 -17.81 7.11
C ASN A 130 4.05 -18.56 8.18
N VAL A 131 2.85 -18.09 8.51
CA VAL A 131 1.95 -18.77 9.47
C VAL A 131 1.55 -20.13 8.94
N ILE A 132 1.16 -20.24 7.66
CA ILE A 132 0.81 -21.52 7.00
C ILE A 132 1.99 -22.50 7.07
N ALA A 133 3.21 -22.01 6.77
CA ALA A 133 4.41 -22.84 6.79
C ALA A 133 4.71 -23.39 8.20
N GLU A 134 4.57 -22.57 9.23
CA GLU A 134 4.79 -23.01 10.63
C GLU A 134 3.68 -23.95 11.12
N LEU A 135 2.42 -23.69 10.74
CA LEU A 135 1.30 -24.61 11.04
C LEU A 135 1.47 -25.95 10.33
N ALA A 136 1.96 -25.98 9.09
CA ALA A 136 2.23 -27.22 8.37
C ALA A 136 3.32 -28.06 9.08
N LYS A 137 4.43 -27.43 9.52
CA LYS A 137 5.46 -28.09 10.33
C LYS A 137 4.91 -28.63 11.66
N PHE A 138 4.09 -27.83 12.32
CA PHE A 138 3.43 -28.22 13.56
C PHE A 138 2.48 -29.41 13.34
N ALA A 139 1.66 -29.37 12.31
CA ALA A 139 0.74 -30.44 11.97
C ALA A 139 1.49 -31.76 11.67
N ASP A 140 2.56 -31.73 10.91
CA ASP A 140 3.39 -32.90 10.60
C ASP A 140 4.06 -33.45 11.87
N ARG A 141 4.63 -32.58 12.71
CA ARG A 141 5.26 -32.99 13.99
C ARG A 141 4.31 -33.73 14.94
N TYR A 142 3.05 -33.27 15.00
CA TYR A 142 2.06 -33.80 15.96
C TYR A 142 0.94 -34.63 15.30
N LYS A 143 1.13 -35.11 14.09
CA LYS A 143 0.15 -35.93 13.36
C LYS A 143 -0.24 -37.23 14.07
N ASN A 144 0.65 -37.77 14.90
CA ASN A 144 0.45 -39.01 15.64
C ASN A 144 0.13 -38.80 17.14
N LEU A 145 0.05 -37.53 17.61
CA LEU A 145 -0.28 -37.24 19.00
C LEU A 145 -1.79 -37.29 19.20
N PRO A 146 -2.33 -38.29 19.90
CA PRO A 146 -3.77 -38.41 20.11
C PRO A 146 -4.30 -37.33 21.06
N THR A 147 -5.51 -36.87 20.79
CA THR A 147 -6.26 -35.97 21.66
C THR A 147 -7.75 -36.24 21.53
N LEU A 148 -8.51 -35.78 22.50
CA LEU A 148 -9.96 -35.93 22.51
C LEU A 148 -10.63 -34.76 21.79
N ALA A 149 -11.53 -35.06 20.83
CA ALA A 149 -12.43 -34.08 20.28
C ALA A 149 -13.68 -33.92 21.15
N PHE A 150 -14.27 -32.72 21.07
CA PHE A 150 -15.49 -32.37 21.81
C PHE A 150 -16.57 -31.91 20.83
N THR A 151 -17.81 -32.24 21.13
CA THR A 151 -19.01 -31.76 20.47
C THR A 151 -20.00 -31.30 21.54
N HIS A 152 -20.52 -30.08 21.45
CA HIS A 152 -21.40 -29.49 22.45
C HIS A 152 -20.84 -29.55 23.87
N PHE A 153 -19.53 -29.25 24.00
CA PHE A 153 -18.78 -29.32 25.27
C PHE A 153 -18.72 -30.73 25.93
N GLN A 154 -19.06 -31.77 25.18
CA GLN A 154 -18.95 -33.14 25.66
C GLN A 154 -17.89 -33.92 24.86
N PRO A 155 -17.22 -34.89 25.53
CA PRO A 155 -16.30 -35.77 24.85
C PRO A 155 -16.97 -36.48 23.66
N ALA A 156 -16.34 -36.44 22.50
CA ALA A 156 -16.81 -37.12 21.31
C ALA A 156 -15.86 -38.24 20.91
N GLN A 157 -15.03 -38.04 19.90
CA GLN A 157 -14.19 -39.13 19.41
C GLN A 157 -12.68 -38.74 19.46
N PRO A 158 -11.76 -39.71 19.48
CA PRO A 158 -10.34 -39.43 19.35
C PRO A 158 -9.99 -38.75 18.02
N THR A 159 -9.04 -37.85 18.08
CA THR A 159 -8.42 -37.21 16.92
C THR A 159 -6.93 -37.01 17.19
N THR A 160 -6.20 -36.27 16.36
CA THR A 160 -4.82 -35.91 16.64
C THR A 160 -4.62 -34.40 16.70
N VAL A 161 -3.59 -33.97 17.42
CA VAL A 161 -3.21 -32.57 17.51
C VAL A 161 -2.83 -32.00 16.14
N GLY A 162 -2.08 -32.79 15.34
CA GLY A 162 -1.73 -32.41 13.99
C GLY A 162 -2.96 -32.23 13.08
N LYS A 163 -3.94 -33.15 13.15
CA LYS A 163 -5.20 -33.01 12.39
C LYS A 163 -5.95 -31.74 12.76
N ARG A 164 -5.98 -31.36 14.03
CA ARG A 164 -6.59 -30.11 14.46
C ARG A 164 -5.93 -28.88 13.85
N ALA A 165 -4.59 -28.89 13.77
CA ALA A 165 -3.84 -27.82 13.13
C ALA A 165 -4.12 -27.70 11.62
N THR A 166 -4.39 -28.80 10.93
CA THR A 166 -4.73 -28.76 9.49
C THR A 166 -6.05 -28.03 9.21
N LEU A 167 -6.99 -28.02 10.15
CA LEU A 167 -8.24 -27.25 9.97
C LEU A 167 -7.95 -25.75 9.93
N TRP A 168 -7.12 -25.23 10.82
CA TRP A 168 -6.70 -23.82 10.81
C TRP A 168 -5.85 -23.50 9.56
N THR A 169 -5.00 -24.43 9.16
CA THR A 169 -4.20 -24.26 7.94
C THR A 169 -5.08 -24.16 6.71
N GLN A 170 -6.18 -24.92 6.63
CA GLN A 170 -7.12 -24.87 5.53
C GLN A 170 -7.82 -23.50 5.44
N GLU A 171 -8.23 -22.94 6.55
CA GLU A 171 -8.84 -21.59 6.59
C GLU A 171 -7.85 -20.53 6.07
N PHE A 172 -6.61 -20.55 6.54
CA PHE A 172 -5.58 -19.63 6.05
C PHE A 172 -5.21 -19.83 4.58
N LEU A 173 -5.33 -21.04 4.05
CA LEU A 173 -5.15 -21.26 2.60
C LEU A 173 -6.26 -20.63 1.78
N MET A 174 -7.51 -20.71 2.25
CA MET A 174 -8.65 -20.02 1.62
C MET A 174 -8.47 -18.50 1.67
N ASP A 175 -8.07 -17.95 2.83
CA ASP A 175 -7.74 -16.53 2.96
C ASP A 175 -6.61 -16.09 2.00
N LEU A 176 -5.61 -16.96 1.77
CA LEU A 176 -4.52 -16.69 0.84
C LEU A 176 -5.02 -16.63 -0.62
N GLU A 177 -5.91 -17.53 -1.01
CA GLU A 177 -6.54 -17.54 -2.34
C GLU A 177 -7.35 -16.25 -2.57
N ASP A 178 -8.16 -15.84 -1.60
CA ASP A 178 -8.93 -14.59 -1.66
C ASP A 178 -8.01 -13.37 -1.76
N LEU A 179 -6.93 -13.35 -0.98
CA LEU A 179 -5.94 -12.27 -1.01
C LEU A 179 -5.25 -12.17 -2.38
N ASP A 180 -4.87 -13.30 -2.96
CA ASP A 180 -4.25 -13.35 -4.29
C ASP A 180 -5.22 -12.91 -5.39
N TYR A 181 -6.49 -13.27 -5.28
CA TYR A 181 -7.54 -12.79 -6.18
C TYR A 181 -7.70 -11.26 -6.10
N VAL A 182 -7.78 -10.69 -4.91
CA VAL A 182 -7.87 -9.23 -4.73
C VAL A 182 -6.66 -8.53 -5.31
N LEU A 183 -5.43 -8.99 -4.99
CA LEU A 183 -4.20 -8.42 -5.51
C LEU A 183 -4.13 -8.44 -7.05
N GLY A 184 -4.64 -9.52 -7.67
CA GLY A 184 -4.69 -9.66 -9.13
C GLY A 184 -5.79 -8.83 -9.80
N SER A 185 -6.79 -8.35 -9.05
CA SER A 185 -7.95 -7.63 -9.57
C SER A 185 -7.85 -6.11 -9.44
N LEU A 186 -6.86 -5.58 -8.72
CA LEU A 186 -6.69 -4.13 -8.51
C LEU A 186 -6.43 -3.42 -9.84
N LYS A 187 -7.11 -2.29 -10.06
CA LYS A 187 -6.99 -1.47 -11.26
C LYS A 187 -6.68 -0.02 -10.89
N LEU A 188 -5.87 0.63 -11.72
CA LEU A 188 -5.55 2.04 -11.62
C LEU A 188 -6.53 2.89 -12.44
N LEU A 189 -6.63 4.17 -12.06
CA LEU A 189 -7.51 5.15 -12.66
C LEU A 189 -6.70 6.25 -13.33
N LEU A 190 -7.32 6.97 -14.28
CA LEU A 190 -6.74 8.21 -14.82
C LEU A 190 -7.55 9.45 -14.44
N SER A 191 -8.88 9.31 -14.30
CA SER A 191 -9.82 10.42 -14.12
C SER A 191 -10.99 10.02 -13.22
N LEU A 192 -11.68 11.01 -12.67
CA LEU A 192 -12.95 10.85 -11.96
C LEU A 192 -14.11 10.37 -12.86
N ILE A 193 -13.99 10.54 -14.16
CA ILE A 193 -15.03 10.15 -15.11
C ILE A 193 -14.74 8.72 -15.54
N HIS A 194 -15.51 7.80 -15.00
CA HIS A 194 -15.58 6.44 -15.53
C HIS A 194 -16.65 6.40 -16.60
N ILE A 195 -16.21 6.09 -17.77
CA ILE A 195 -17.08 5.81 -18.89
C ILE A 195 -17.28 4.30 -19.00
#